data_b239494c49360ab0b6d5ee15fdf12485
#
_entry.id   b239494c49360ab0b6d5ee15fdf12485
#
_cell.length_a   1.000
_cell.length_b   1.000
_cell.length_c   1.000
_cell.angle_alpha   90.00
_cell.angle_beta   90.00
_cell.angle_gamma   90.00
#
_symmetry.space_group_name_H-M   'P 1'
#
loop_
_entity.id
_entity.type
_entity.pdbx_description
1 polymer ?
#
loop_
_entity_poly.entity_id
_entity_poly.type
_entity_poly.pdbx_seq_one_letter_code
_entity_poly.pdbx_strand_id
1 'polypeptide(L)' 'MQTNRESETVKGTITRLVDAQQRGSIAGEDAHEYVFSASALRDVAFNQLSLGAAVSFAPVHTQKTPRAEFVRLVQ' A
#
# COMPACT_ATOMS: atom_id res chain seq x y z
N MET A 1 22.60 12.15 -8.49
CA MET A 1 22.21 11.80 -8.38
C MET A 1 21.43 11.23 -7.92
N GLN A 2 21.00 11.00 -7.80
CA GLN A 2 20.38 10.52 -7.43
C GLN A 2 19.53 10.02 -7.21
N THR A 3 19.29 9.86 -7.21
CA THR A 3 18.22 9.46 -6.99
C THR A 3 17.91 8.47 -6.17
N ASN A 4 17.13 8.33 -5.51
CA ASN A 4 16.90 7.63 -4.54
C ASN A 4 15.66 6.98 -4.60
N ARG A 5 15.58 5.85 -5.00
CA ARG A 5 14.43 5.20 -5.19
C ARG A 5 13.78 4.74 -4.03
N GLU A 6 14.46 4.34 -3.03
CA GLU A 6 13.85 3.83 -1.83
C GLU A 6 13.15 4.91 -1.10
N SER A 7 13.38 6.13 -1.43
CA SER A 7 12.63 7.18 -0.80
C SER A 7 11.38 7.52 -1.58
N GLU A 8 11.12 6.84 -2.69
CA GLU A 8 9.93 7.10 -3.42
C GLU A 8 8.79 6.36 -2.80
N THR A 9 8.03 7.00 -1.98
CA THR A 9 6.83 6.41 -1.43
C THR A 9 5.64 7.23 -1.85
N VAL A 10 4.50 6.59 -1.95
CA VAL A 10 3.25 7.21 -2.32
C VAL A 10 2.32 7.08 -1.14
N LYS A 11 1.55 8.09 -0.87
CA LYS A 11 0.53 8.01 0.17
C LYS A 11 -0.79 7.66 -0.48
N GLY A 12 -1.62 7.01 0.28
CA GLY A 12 -2.92 6.63 -0.23
C GLY A 12 -3.86 6.28 0.88
N THR A 13 -5.03 5.80 0.49
CA THR A 13 -6.10 5.48 1.42
C THR A 13 -6.57 4.06 1.14
N ILE A 14 -6.80 3.28 2.17
CA ILE A 14 -7.28 1.92 2.01
C ILE A 14 -8.72 1.95 1.58
N THR A 15 -9.02 1.31 0.44
CA THR A 15 -10.36 1.29 -0.12
C THR A 15 -11.01 -0.08 -0.04
N ARG A 16 -10.24 -1.13 0.21
CA ARG A 16 -10.81 -2.47 0.30
C ARG A 16 -9.96 -3.34 1.20
N LEU A 17 -10.59 -4.17 1.98
CA LEU A 17 -9.92 -5.14 2.83
C LEU A 17 -10.66 -6.45 2.72
N VAL A 18 -9.93 -7.52 2.42
CA VAL A 18 -10.50 -8.86 2.31
C VAL A 18 -9.80 -9.74 3.33
N ASP A 19 -10.43 -9.90 4.48
CA ASP A 19 -9.84 -10.63 5.59
C ASP A 19 -9.49 -12.07 5.26
N ALA A 20 -10.37 -12.74 4.56
CA ALA A 20 -10.17 -14.17 4.28
C ALA A 20 -8.89 -14.41 3.50
N GLN A 21 -8.48 -13.45 2.70
CA GLN A 21 -7.29 -13.59 1.87
C GLN A 21 -6.15 -12.73 2.35
N GLN A 22 -6.37 -11.93 3.38
CA GLN A 22 -5.37 -11.01 3.92
C GLN A 22 -4.83 -10.11 2.81
N ARG A 23 -5.74 -9.53 2.03
CA ARG A 23 -5.38 -8.69 0.90
C ARG A 23 -6.25 -7.43 0.91
N GLY A 24 -5.82 -6.42 0.21
CA GLY A 24 -6.60 -5.20 0.14
C GLY A 24 -6.16 -4.32 -1.01
N SER A 25 -6.79 -3.17 -1.10
CA SER A 25 -6.48 -2.19 -2.15
C SER A 25 -6.26 -0.83 -1.53
N ILE A 26 -5.44 -0.04 -2.18
CA ILE A 26 -5.12 1.32 -1.77
C ILE A 26 -5.31 2.24 -2.95
N ALA A 27 -6.03 3.34 -2.74
CA ALA A 27 -6.13 4.39 -3.74
C ALA A 27 -4.99 5.36 -3.51
N GLY A 28 -4.03 5.38 -4.40
CA GLY A 28 -2.85 6.22 -4.24
C GLY A 28 -3.14 7.66 -4.60
N GLU A 29 -2.35 8.56 -4.07
CA GLU A 29 -2.47 9.98 -4.41
C GLU A 29 -2.18 10.23 -5.87
N ASP A 30 -1.49 9.30 -6.51
CA ASP A 30 -1.14 9.45 -7.91
C ASP A 30 -2.27 8.99 -8.83
N ALA A 31 -3.45 8.78 -8.29
CA ALA A 31 -4.63 8.39 -9.04
C ALA A 31 -4.59 6.95 -9.56
N HIS A 32 -3.71 6.14 -9.01
CA HIS A 32 -3.64 4.72 -9.34
C HIS A 32 -4.12 3.90 -8.17
N GLU A 33 -4.69 2.74 -8.44
CA GLU A 33 -5.09 1.83 -7.40
C GLU A 33 -4.05 0.72 -7.30
N TYR A 34 -3.67 0.40 -6.07
CA TYR A 34 -2.64 -0.59 -5.81
C TYR A 34 -3.22 -1.70 -4.96
N VAL A 35 -2.76 -2.92 -5.19
CA VAL A 35 -3.17 -4.04 -4.35
C VAL A 35 -2.02 -4.40 -3.43
N PHE A 36 -2.33 -4.94 -2.27
CA PHE A 36 -1.32 -5.35 -1.33
C PHE A 36 -1.79 -6.59 -0.58
N SER A 37 -0.85 -7.30 0.01
CA SER A 37 -1.17 -8.44 0.86
C SER A 37 -0.54 -8.22 2.22
N ALA A 38 -0.89 -9.07 3.18
CA ALA A 38 -0.36 -8.92 4.53
C ALA A 38 1.15 -8.97 4.55
N SER A 39 1.76 -9.69 3.63
CA SER A 39 3.21 -9.80 3.60
C SER A 39 3.88 -8.49 3.22
N ALA A 40 3.14 -7.56 2.66
CA ALA A 40 3.70 -6.25 2.30
C ALA A 40 3.66 -5.25 3.45
N LEU A 41 2.98 -5.59 4.54
CA LEU A 41 2.84 -4.67 5.66
C LEU A 41 4.12 -4.58 6.47
N ARG A 42 4.39 -3.40 7.02
CA ARG A 42 5.53 -3.17 7.88
C ARG A 42 5.04 -2.46 9.13
N ASP A 43 5.40 -3.00 10.27
CA ASP A 43 5.09 -2.38 11.56
C ASP A 43 3.59 -2.27 11.83
N VAL A 44 2.78 -3.02 11.11
CA VAL A 44 1.34 -3.01 11.33
C VAL A 44 0.81 -4.38 10.91
N ALA A 45 -0.17 -4.87 11.64
CA ALA A 45 -0.81 -6.14 11.31
C ALA A 45 -2.03 -5.87 10.44
N PHE A 46 -2.40 -6.85 9.65
CA PHE A 46 -3.54 -6.68 8.75
C PHE A 46 -4.81 -6.32 9.52
N ASN A 47 -5.02 -6.93 10.67
CA ASN A 47 -6.24 -6.65 11.43
C ASN A 47 -6.23 -5.28 12.11
N GLN A 48 -5.17 -4.52 11.97
CA GLN A 48 -5.11 -3.16 12.48
C GLN A 48 -5.50 -2.15 11.41
N LEU A 49 -5.73 -2.61 10.20
CA LEU A 49 -6.10 -1.73 9.10
C LEU A 49 -7.60 -1.51 9.08
N SER A 50 -8.02 -0.36 8.58
CA SER A 50 -9.44 -0.09 8.40
C SER A 50 -9.64 0.66 7.10
N LEU A 51 -10.85 0.58 6.59
CA LEU A 51 -11.18 1.31 5.38
C LEU A 51 -11.04 2.79 5.66
N GLY A 52 -10.46 3.50 4.72
CA GLY A 52 -10.24 4.93 4.89
C GLY A 52 -8.96 5.28 5.61
N ALA A 53 -8.21 4.29 6.08
CA ALA A 53 -6.96 4.57 6.77
C ALA A 53 -5.93 5.11 5.80
N ALA A 54 -5.13 6.07 6.26
CA ALA A 54 -4.07 6.63 5.44
C ALA A 54 -2.82 5.78 5.58
N VAL A 55 -2.19 5.46 4.46
CA VAL A 55 -1.00 4.63 4.46
C VAL A 55 0.03 5.23 3.53
N SER A 56 1.27 4.83 3.70
CA SER A 56 2.31 5.11 2.74
C SER A 56 2.87 3.78 2.26
N PHE A 57 3.34 3.75 1.04
CA PHE A 57 3.82 2.50 0.48
C PHE A 57 4.77 2.79 -0.68
N ALA A 58 5.52 1.77 -1.07
CA ALA A 58 6.38 1.85 -2.24
C ALA A 58 5.63 1.24 -3.41
N PRO A 59 5.38 2.00 -4.47
CA PRO A 59 4.63 1.47 -5.60
C PRO A 59 5.50 0.56 -6.45
N VAL A 60 4.92 -0.55 -6.88
CA VAL A 60 5.58 -1.48 -7.78
C VAL A 60 4.68 -1.65 -8.97
N HIS A 61 5.14 -1.22 -10.13
CA HIS A 61 4.36 -1.30 -11.35
C HIS A 61 4.71 -2.58 -12.09
N THR A 62 3.75 -3.47 -12.18
CA THR A 62 3.96 -4.72 -12.88
C THR A 62 3.18 -4.66 -14.17
N GLN A 63 3.29 -5.71 -14.94
CA GLN A 63 2.58 -5.76 -16.19
C GLN A 63 1.09 -5.86 -16.03
N LYS A 64 0.65 -6.34 -14.89
CA LYS A 64 -0.78 -6.49 -14.67
C LYS A 64 -1.32 -5.42 -13.77
N THR A 65 -1.23 -5.64 -12.49
CA THR A 65 -1.82 -4.72 -11.53
C THR A 65 -0.74 -4.10 -10.68
N PRO A 66 -0.73 -2.79 -10.53
CA PRO A 66 0.24 -2.16 -9.64
C PRO A 66 0.08 -2.69 -8.23
N ARG A 67 1.20 -2.90 -7.55
CA ARG A 67 1.20 -3.45 -6.21
C ARG A 67 1.85 -2.49 -5.25
N ALA A 68 1.46 -2.57 -3.99
CA ALA A 68 2.05 -1.77 -2.94
C ALA A 68 2.92 -2.66 -2.07
N GLU A 69 4.14 -2.19 -1.79
CA GLU A 69 5.06 -2.89 -0.91
C GLU A 69 5.43 -1.96 0.22
N PHE A 70 5.94 -2.51 1.29
CA PHE A 70 6.36 -1.71 2.44
C PHE A 70 5.25 -0.76 2.90
N VAL A 71 4.07 -1.33 3.08
CA VAL A 71 2.89 -0.55 3.46
C VAL A 71 2.94 -0.23 4.94
N ARG A 72 2.78 1.04 5.30
CA ARG A 72 2.79 1.48 6.68
C ARG A 72 1.65 2.45 6.91
N LEU A 73 1.16 2.47 8.13
CA LEU A 73 0.16 3.46 8.48
C LEU A 73 0.81 4.82 8.63
N VAL A 74 0.12 5.84 8.17
CA VAL A 74 0.57 7.21 8.31
C VAL A 74 -0.08 7.77 9.56
N GLN A 75 0.75 8.36 10.40
CA GLN A 75 0.23 8.90 11.67
C GLN A 75 0.05 10.39 11.65
#